data_561f80a298a3a635e71f8b1ebc25ceaa
#
_entry.id   561f80a298a3a635e71f8b1ebc25ceaa
#
_cell.length_a   1.000
_cell.length_b   1.000
_cell.length_c   1.000
_cell.angle_alpha   90.00
_cell.angle_beta   90.00
_cell.angle_gamma   90.00
#
_symmetry.space_group_name_H-M   'P 1'
#
loop_
_entity.id
_entity.type
_entity.pdbx_description
1 polymer ?
#
loop_
_entity_poly.entity_id
_entity_poly.type
_entity_poly.pdbx_seq_one_letter_code
_entity_poly.pdbx_strand_id
1 'polypeptide(L)'
;VLLEMKNANQISSGISSQQIQKTADRDAAQVVRRIPGVSIQSNFINIRGLNQRYNNVLLHNAMAPSMESDVKSFAFDIIPSAQLDRIIVLKSPSADVVGEFAGGMVKIFTKSFPDNNFVDVSYGTTFRVGTTFKPFYNQKNGRLFYLANDSKNNLPSDFPKDVNALTLQQQVDAGKQ
;
A
#
# COMPACT_ATOMS: atom_id res chain seq x y z
N VAL A 1 5.18 7.66 23.53
CA VAL A 1 4.10 6.67 23.34
C VAL A 1 3.62 6.12 24.67
N LEU A 2 4.47 5.44 25.47
CA LEU A 2 4.02 4.83 26.75
C LEU A 2 3.43 5.84 27.73
N LEU A 3 4.05 7.01 27.89
CA LEU A 3 3.52 8.09 28.73
C LEU A 3 2.21 8.67 28.18
N GLU A 4 2.11 8.86 26.89
CA GLU A 4 0.87 9.31 26.23
C GLU A 4 -0.26 8.30 26.41
N MET A 5 0.03 7.01 26.25
CA MET A 5 -0.94 5.94 26.48
C MET A 5 -1.36 5.82 27.94
N LYS A 6 -0.42 6.01 28.88
CA LYS A 6 -0.70 5.96 30.32
C LYS A 6 -1.56 7.13 30.78
N ASN A 7 -1.36 8.31 30.20
CA ASN A 7 -2.10 9.53 30.54
C ASN A 7 -3.37 9.71 29.72
N ALA A 8 -3.60 8.85 28.71
CA ALA A 8 -4.82 8.90 27.92
C ALA A 8 -6.01 8.33 28.69
N ASN A 9 -7.07 9.12 28.81
CA ASN A 9 -8.35 8.67 29.39
C ASN A 9 -9.15 7.73 28.47
N GLN A 10 -8.49 7.13 27.48
CA GLN A 10 -9.12 6.36 26.42
C GLN A 10 -8.32 5.10 26.12
N ILE A 11 -8.99 4.09 25.58
CA ILE A 11 -8.34 2.85 25.16
C ILE A 11 -7.50 3.15 23.92
N SER A 12 -6.19 3.13 24.10
CA SER A 12 -5.21 3.39 23.03
C SER A 12 -4.21 2.26 22.92
N SER A 13 -3.68 2.09 21.72
CA SER A 13 -2.57 1.17 21.44
C SER A 13 -1.62 1.88 20.48
N GLY A 14 -0.33 1.72 20.65
CA GLY A 14 0.61 2.41 19.78
C GLY A 14 1.93 1.69 19.61
N ILE A 15 2.68 2.09 18.59
CA ILE A 15 4.02 1.61 18.26
C ILE A 15 4.96 2.81 18.27
N SER A 16 6.09 2.67 18.94
CA SER A 16 7.14 3.69 19.00
C SER A 16 8.17 3.51 17.89
N SER A 17 8.92 4.57 17.62
CA SER A 17 10.04 4.56 16.66
C SER A 17 11.04 3.44 16.95
N GLN A 18 11.37 3.18 18.20
CA GLN A 18 12.27 2.09 18.59
C GLN A 18 11.73 0.69 18.23
N GLN A 19 10.41 0.49 18.30
CA GLN A 19 9.76 -0.75 17.90
C GLN A 19 9.74 -0.89 16.37
N ILE A 20 9.46 0.21 15.67
CA ILE A 20 9.45 0.26 14.20
C ILE A 20 10.83 -0.09 13.64
N GLN A 21 11.89 0.49 14.20
CA GLN A 21 13.27 0.24 13.75
C GLN A 21 13.74 -1.21 13.94
N LYS A 22 13.18 -1.93 14.93
CA LYS A 22 13.50 -3.35 15.17
C LYS A 22 12.79 -4.30 14.19
N THR A 23 11.84 -3.79 13.43
CA THR A 23 11.07 -4.57 12.46
C THR A 23 11.51 -4.23 11.04
N ALA A 24 11.45 -5.20 10.14
CA ALA A 24 11.79 -5.01 8.73
C ALA A 24 10.58 -4.52 7.91
N ASP A 25 9.72 -3.72 8.52
CA ASP A 25 8.53 -3.18 7.87
C ASP A 25 8.93 -2.08 6.88
N ARG A 26 8.31 -2.06 5.70
CA ARG A 26 8.63 -1.11 4.63
C ARG A 26 7.82 0.18 4.74
N ASP A 27 6.58 0.07 5.18
CA ASP A 27 5.59 1.13 5.16
C ASP A 27 4.73 1.15 6.42
N ALA A 28 3.96 2.21 6.59
CA ALA A 28 3.06 2.38 7.73
C ALA A 28 1.96 1.31 7.78
N ALA A 29 1.54 0.74 6.65
CA ALA A 29 0.54 -0.31 6.62
C ALA A 29 1.03 -1.57 7.35
N GLN A 30 2.27 -1.98 7.11
CA GLN A 30 2.86 -3.13 7.80
C GLN A 30 3.05 -2.88 9.29
N VAL A 31 3.48 -1.67 9.66
CA VAL A 31 3.63 -1.26 11.07
C VAL A 31 2.29 -1.33 11.80
N VAL A 32 1.24 -0.75 11.24
CA VAL A 32 -0.08 -0.66 11.88
C VAL A 32 -0.73 -2.03 12.06
N ARG A 33 -0.48 -2.99 11.16
CA ARG A 33 -0.95 -4.39 11.30
C ARG A 33 -0.50 -5.07 12.58
N ARG A 34 0.56 -4.60 13.22
CA ARG A 34 1.08 -5.16 14.48
C ARG A 34 0.28 -4.69 15.70
N ILE A 35 -0.58 -3.69 15.52
CA ILE A 35 -1.42 -3.17 16.60
C ILE A 35 -2.63 -4.10 16.80
N PRO A 36 -2.88 -4.60 18.01
CA PRO A 36 -4.01 -5.47 18.27
C PRO A 36 -5.34 -4.85 17.84
N GLY A 37 -6.20 -5.64 17.21
CA GLY A 37 -7.52 -5.20 16.74
C GLY A 37 -7.51 -4.32 15.50
N VAL A 38 -6.38 -4.29 14.80
CA VAL A 38 -6.21 -3.61 13.52
C VAL A 38 -5.92 -4.63 12.43
N SER A 39 -6.56 -4.49 11.30
CA SER A 39 -6.29 -5.24 10.07
C SER A 39 -6.16 -4.31 8.88
N ILE A 40 -5.44 -4.74 7.86
CA ILE A 40 -5.26 -3.99 6.61
C ILE A 40 -5.87 -4.80 5.48
N GLN A 41 -6.68 -4.14 4.68
CA GLN A 41 -7.24 -4.67 3.45
C GLN A 41 -7.01 -3.66 2.33
N SER A 42 -6.34 -4.09 1.27
CA SER A 42 -6.03 -3.22 0.11
C SER A 42 -5.39 -1.88 0.52
N ASN A 43 -4.40 -1.91 1.44
CA ASN A 43 -3.67 -0.75 2.00
C ASN A 43 -4.49 0.19 2.91
N PHE A 44 -5.75 -0.12 3.15
CA PHE A 44 -6.63 0.63 4.04
C PHE A 44 -6.81 -0.08 5.38
N ILE A 45 -7.06 0.71 6.42
CA ILE A 45 -7.17 0.21 7.77
C ILE A 45 -8.61 -0.14 8.16
N ASN A 46 -8.76 -1.31 8.76
CA ASN A 46 -9.99 -1.73 9.43
C ASN A 46 -9.70 -1.89 10.92
N ILE A 47 -10.45 -1.20 11.78
CA ILE A 47 -10.29 -1.25 13.23
C ILE A 47 -11.51 -1.92 13.83
N ARG A 48 -11.29 -2.95 14.68
CA ARG A 48 -12.36 -3.73 15.31
C ARG A 48 -13.33 -4.36 14.30
N GLY A 49 -12.84 -4.71 13.10
CA GLY A 49 -13.66 -5.27 12.02
C GLY A 49 -14.51 -4.23 11.28
N LEU A 50 -14.46 -2.96 11.64
CA LEU A 50 -15.15 -1.90 10.92
C LEU A 50 -14.32 -1.41 9.74
N ASN A 51 -14.98 -1.26 8.60
CA ASN A 51 -14.41 -0.83 7.34
C ASN A 51 -13.76 0.56 7.45
N GLN A 52 -12.80 0.84 6.58
CA GLN A 52 -12.03 2.08 6.50
C GLN A 52 -12.86 3.37 6.57
N ARG A 53 -14.05 3.38 5.98
CA ARG A 53 -14.97 4.53 5.99
C ARG A 53 -15.41 4.98 7.39
N TYR A 54 -15.33 4.08 8.37
CA TYR A 54 -15.70 4.34 9.77
C TYR A 54 -14.51 4.67 10.66
N ASN A 55 -13.32 4.75 10.08
CA ASN A 55 -12.09 5.05 10.78
C ASN A 55 -11.54 6.39 10.31
N ASN A 56 -11.00 7.18 11.23
CA ASN A 56 -10.34 8.43 10.91
C ASN A 56 -8.83 8.29 11.03
N VAL A 57 -8.11 9.01 10.18
CA VAL A 57 -6.67 9.08 10.21
C VAL A 57 -6.25 10.53 10.38
N LEU A 58 -5.37 10.77 11.34
CA LEU A 58 -4.74 12.06 11.57
C LEU A 58 -3.24 11.96 11.28
N LEU A 59 -2.76 12.86 10.46
CA LEU A 59 -1.34 13.07 10.23
C LEU A 59 -0.93 14.36 10.97
N HIS A 60 -0.06 14.24 11.97
CA HIS A 60 0.31 15.36 12.84
C HIS A 60 -0.88 16.13 13.45
N ASN A 61 -1.90 15.40 13.89
CA ASN A 61 -3.18 15.90 14.42
C ASN A 61 -4.09 16.63 13.41
N ALA A 62 -3.70 16.74 12.14
CA ALA A 62 -4.58 17.18 11.06
C ALA A 62 -5.24 15.98 10.39
N MET A 63 -6.49 16.16 9.93
CA MET A 63 -7.17 15.10 9.17
C MET A 63 -6.40 14.76 7.91
N ALA A 64 -6.05 13.49 7.75
CA ALA A 64 -5.39 13.03 6.54
C ALA A 64 -6.36 13.08 5.34
N PRO A 65 -5.89 13.50 4.16
CA PRO A 65 -6.74 13.55 2.97
C PRO A 65 -7.17 12.14 2.55
N SER A 66 -8.35 12.03 1.96
CA SER A 66 -8.75 10.80 1.30
C SER A 66 -7.95 10.58 0.02
N MET A 67 -7.53 9.35 -0.22
CA MET A 67 -6.82 8.95 -1.43
C MET A 67 -7.77 8.37 -2.49
N GLU A 68 -9.00 8.08 -2.11
CA GLU A 68 -10.05 7.58 -2.98
C GLU A 68 -11.11 8.67 -3.20
N SER A 69 -11.66 8.76 -4.41
CA SER A 69 -12.68 9.74 -4.75
C SER A 69 -14.04 9.43 -4.09
N ASP A 70 -14.35 8.14 -3.97
CA ASP A 70 -15.69 7.68 -3.54
C ASP A 70 -15.75 7.26 -2.07
N VAL A 71 -14.61 7.06 -1.43
CA VAL A 71 -14.54 6.52 -0.06
C VAL A 71 -13.56 7.34 0.77
N LYS A 72 -14.01 7.76 1.97
CA LYS A 72 -13.12 8.40 2.94
C LYS A 72 -12.12 7.37 3.47
N SER A 73 -10.93 7.36 2.89
CA SER A 73 -9.87 6.41 3.25
C SER A 73 -8.48 6.97 3.00
N PHE A 74 -7.54 6.62 3.88
CA PHE A 74 -6.13 6.97 3.76
C PHE A 74 -5.30 5.72 3.48
N ALA A 75 -4.47 5.76 2.43
CA ALA A 75 -3.60 4.67 2.05
C ALA A 75 -2.30 4.70 2.87
N PHE A 76 -2.10 3.67 3.70
CA PHE A 76 -0.98 3.63 4.65
C PHE A 76 0.37 3.24 4.03
N ASP A 77 0.38 2.73 2.82
CA ASP A 77 1.60 2.39 2.07
C ASP A 77 2.38 3.62 1.55
N ILE A 78 1.75 4.80 1.58
CA ILE A 78 2.38 6.05 1.14
C ILE A 78 3.50 6.50 2.08
N ILE A 79 3.40 6.16 3.38
CA ILE A 79 4.37 6.61 4.38
C ILE A 79 5.39 5.49 4.62
N PRO A 80 6.66 5.68 4.22
CA PRO A 80 7.73 4.74 4.52
C PRO A 80 7.94 4.60 6.04
N SER A 81 8.17 3.38 6.51
CA SER A 81 8.40 3.11 7.94
C SER A 81 9.58 3.88 8.52
N ALA A 82 10.61 4.14 7.70
CA ALA A 82 11.80 4.92 8.08
C ALA A 82 11.48 6.36 8.49
N GLN A 83 10.41 6.94 7.96
CA GLN A 83 9.95 8.30 8.29
C GLN A 83 9.05 8.35 9.53
N LEU A 84 8.56 7.21 10.01
CA LEU A 84 7.67 7.15 11.15
C LEU A 84 8.42 7.39 12.46
N ASP A 85 7.86 8.27 13.30
CA ASP A 85 8.23 8.42 14.71
C ASP A 85 7.36 7.52 15.58
N ARG A 86 6.04 7.65 15.47
CA ARG A 86 5.09 6.84 16.23
C ARG A 86 3.74 6.76 15.54
N ILE A 87 3.02 5.69 15.81
CA ILE A 87 1.62 5.52 15.45
C ILE A 87 0.84 5.19 16.70
N ILE A 88 -0.29 5.88 16.91
CA ILE A 88 -1.20 5.65 18.01
C ILE A 88 -2.60 5.39 17.45
N VAL A 89 -3.22 4.30 17.88
CA VAL A 89 -4.60 3.95 17.53
C VAL A 89 -5.49 4.14 18.75
N LEU A 90 -6.41 5.07 18.65
CA LEU A 90 -7.44 5.35 19.63
C LEU A 90 -8.67 4.51 19.30
N LYS A 91 -9.14 3.75 20.28
CA LYS A 91 -10.27 2.81 20.10
C LYS A 91 -11.54 3.26 20.81
N SER A 92 -11.47 4.28 21.62
CA SER A 92 -12.62 4.91 22.28
C SER A 92 -12.63 6.41 22.01
N PRO A 93 -13.80 7.03 21.88
CA PRO A 93 -13.90 8.47 21.74
C PRO A 93 -13.50 9.20 23.01
N SER A 94 -13.00 10.41 22.87
CA SER A 94 -12.79 11.35 23.97
C SER A 94 -13.05 12.77 23.47
N ALA A 95 -13.18 13.72 24.39
CA ALA A 95 -13.55 15.10 24.08
C ALA A 95 -12.50 15.87 23.28
N ASP A 96 -11.27 15.39 23.25
CA ASP A 96 -10.13 16.00 22.56
C ASP A 96 -9.96 15.54 21.10
N VAL A 97 -10.79 14.62 20.65
CA VAL A 97 -10.72 14.08 19.29
C VAL A 97 -12.03 14.26 18.53
N VAL A 98 -11.91 14.35 17.22
CA VAL A 98 -13.08 14.46 16.33
C VAL A 98 -13.99 13.26 16.50
N GLY A 99 -15.26 13.47 16.78
CA GLY A 99 -16.23 12.41 17.09
C GLY A 99 -16.76 11.60 15.89
N GLU A 100 -16.28 11.85 14.69
CA GLU A 100 -16.79 11.23 13.45
C GLU A 100 -16.21 9.85 13.16
N PHE A 101 -15.94 9.03 14.17
CA PHE A 101 -15.48 7.67 13.95
C PHE A 101 -16.26 6.65 14.79
N ALA A 102 -16.41 5.44 14.25
CA ALA A 102 -17.05 4.32 14.95
C ALA A 102 -16.06 3.20 15.28
N GLY A 103 -15.11 2.92 14.40
CA GLY A 103 -14.09 1.89 14.60
C GLY A 103 -12.93 2.35 15.47
N GLY A 104 -12.30 3.41 15.06
CA GLY A 104 -11.15 4.00 15.74
C GLY A 104 -10.54 5.15 14.97
N MET A 105 -9.56 5.78 15.60
CA MET A 105 -8.79 6.86 15.02
C MET A 105 -7.30 6.51 15.06
N VAL A 106 -6.60 6.71 13.96
CA VAL A 106 -5.16 6.50 13.86
C VAL A 106 -4.46 7.85 13.83
N LYS A 107 -3.57 8.08 14.77
CA LYS A 107 -2.67 9.25 14.77
C LYS A 107 -1.31 8.81 14.29
N ILE A 108 -0.84 9.42 13.21
CA ILE A 108 0.47 9.17 12.61
C ILE A 108 1.36 10.39 12.87
N PHE A 109 2.53 10.14 13.40
CA PHE A 109 3.57 11.15 13.60
C PHE A 109 4.82 10.70 12.85
N THR A 110 5.31 11.55 11.97
CA THR A 110 6.60 11.36 11.30
C THR A 110 7.71 12.07 12.07
N LYS A 111 8.94 11.70 11.81
CA LYS A 111 10.11 12.35 12.41
C LYS A 111 10.17 13.81 11.97
N SER A 112 10.38 14.71 12.93
CA SER A 112 10.40 16.16 12.68
C SER A 112 11.70 16.60 12.01
N PHE A 113 12.85 16.15 12.55
CA PHE A 113 14.19 16.43 12.03
C PHE A 113 15.05 15.19 12.12
N PRO A 114 15.85 14.88 11.10
CA PRO A 114 16.90 13.87 11.20
C PRO A 114 18.06 14.43 12.05
N ASP A 115 18.57 13.62 12.97
CA ASP A 115 19.73 13.99 13.80
C ASP A 115 20.99 14.17 12.96
N ASN A 116 21.09 13.43 11.86
CA ASN A 116 22.22 13.47 10.91
C ASN A 116 21.70 13.34 9.48
N ASN A 117 22.44 13.91 8.54
CA ASN A 117 22.22 13.64 7.11
C ASN A 117 22.64 12.19 6.82
N PHE A 118 21.76 11.42 6.20
CA PHE A 118 22.07 10.06 5.80
C PHE A 118 21.55 9.78 4.38
N VAL A 119 22.22 8.87 3.72
CA VAL A 119 21.77 8.30 2.44
C VAL A 119 21.67 6.80 2.65
N ASP A 120 20.47 6.26 2.47
CA ASP A 120 20.23 4.82 2.54
C ASP A 120 20.05 4.28 1.13
N VAL A 121 20.94 3.39 0.73
CA VAL A 121 20.86 2.70 -0.56
C VAL A 121 20.70 1.21 -0.29
N SER A 122 19.50 0.67 -0.57
CA SER A 122 19.21 -0.74 -0.38
C SER A 122 19.06 -1.45 -1.72
N TYR A 123 19.75 -2.59 -1.86
CA TYR A 123 19.58 -3.51 -2.97
C TYR A 123 19.06 -4.85 -2.45
N GLY A 124 17.93 -5.28 -2.98
CA GLY A 124 17.31 -6.55 -2.60
C GLY A 124 17.11 -7.45 -3.80
N THR A 125 17.50 -8.72 -3.68
CA THR A 125 17.17 -9.74 -4.67
C THR A 125 16.36 -10.85 -4.01
N THR A 126 15.44 -11.42 -4.77
CA THR A 126 14.59 -12.52 -4.30
C THR A 126 14.78 -13.71 -5.22
N PHE A 127 14.98 -14.87 -4.65
CA PHE A 127 15.01 -16.11 -5.42
C PHE A 127 13.99 -17.11 -4.87
N ARG A 128 13.45 -17.93 -5.76
CA ARG A 128 12.50 -18.98 -5.42
C ARG A 128 13.19 -20.34 -5.58
N VAL A 129 13.26 -21.10 -4.50
CA VAL A 129 13.79 -22.47 -4.54
C VAL A 129 12.93 -23.31 -5.50
N GLY A 130 13.59 -23.99 -6.43
CA GLY A 130 12.92 -24.85 -7.41
C GLY A 130 12.51 -24.16 -8.72
N THR A 131 12.64 -22.82 -8.85
CA THR A 131 12.26 -22.07 -10.05
C THR A 131 13.39 -21.17 -10.56
N THR A 132 13.97 -20.35 -9.68
CA THR A 132 15.06 -19.44 -10.06
C THR A 132 16.30 -20.23 -10.44
N PHE A 133 16.96 -19.83 -11.52
CA PHE A 133 18.12 -20.53 -12.14
C PHE A 133 17.84 -21.90 -12.73
N LYS A 134 16.54 -22.29 -12.90
CA LYS A 134 16.17 -23.49 -13.64
C LYS A 134 15.70 -23.15 -15.05
N PRO A 135 15.78 -24.10 -16.00
CA PRO A 135 15.19 -23.93 -17.31
C PRO A 135 13.71 -23.58 -17.20
N PHE A 136 13.32 -22.48 -17.85
CA PHE A 136 11.96 -22.01 -17.85
C PHE A 136 11.46 -21.98 -19.30
N TYR A 137 10.32 -22.59 -19.55
CA TYR A 137 9.68 -22.50 -20.85
C TYR A 137 9.08 -21.11 -21.03
N ASN A 138 9.62 -20.38 -21.98
CA ASN A 138 9.24 -19.01 -22.29
C ASN A 138 9.09 -18.89 -23.81
N GLN A 139 8.17 -18.05 -24.26
CA GLN A 139 8.09 -17.66 -25.65
C GLN A 139 9.37 -16.94 -26.04
N LYS A 140 9.93 -17.28 -27.19
CA LYS A 140 11.16 -16.65 -27.70
C LYS A 140 10.85 -15.23 -28.19
N ASN A 141 10.92 -14.27 -27.27
CA ASN A 141 10.67 -12.86 -27.55
C ASN A 141 11.92 -12.17 -28.11
N GLY A 142 11.72 -11.04 -28.79
CA GLY A 142 12.79 -10.22 -29.30
C GLY A 142 13.58 -9.47 -28.20
N ARG A 143 14.69 -8.84 -28.59
CA ARG A 143 15.57 -8.10 -27.67
C ARG A 143 14.90 -6.95 -26.92
N LEU A 144 13.85 -6.36 -27.48
CA LEU A 144 13.17 -5.18 -26.96
C LEU A 144 11.84 -5.49 -26.29
N PHE A 145 11.59 -6.75 -25.96
CA PHE A 145 10.36 -7.18 -25.29
C PHE A 145 10.06 -6.38 -24.02
N TYR A 146 11.08 -6.11 -23.19
CA TYR A 146 10.94 -5.33 -21.95
C TYR A 146 10.57 -3.86 -22.16
N LEU A 147 10.77 -3.34 -23.35
CA LEU A 147 10.41 -1.97 -23.74
C LEU A 147 9.08 -1.90 -24.48
N ALA A 148 8.31 -3.00 -24.49
CA ALA A 148 7.06 -3.14 -25.25
C ALA A 148 7.18 -2.84 -26.76
N ASN A 149 8.40 -2.84 -27.28
CA ASN A 149 8.70 -2.59 -28.70
C ASN A 149 9.37 -3.82 -29.30
N ASP A 150 8.60 -4.91 -29.39
CA ASP A 150 9.04 -6.13 -30.07
C ASP A 150 8.19 -6.38 -31.31
N SER A 151 8.84 -6.42 -32.44
CA SER A 151 8.19 -6.69 -33.74
C SER A 151 7.46 -8.03 -33.79
N LYS A 152 7.82 -8.98 -32.92
CA LYS A 152 7.15 -10.29 -32.83
C LYS A 152 5.79 -10.25 -32.12
N ASN A 153 5.55 -9.20 -31.33
CA ASN A 153 4.28 -8.98 -30.66
C ASN A 153 3.40 -7.97 -31.39
N ASN A 154 3.87 -7.43 -32.52
CA ASN A 154 3.05 -6.59 -33.36
C ASN A 154 2.00 -7.44 -34.08
N LEU A 155 0.83 -6.88 -34.27
CA LEU A 155 -0.20 -7.48 -35.09
C LEU A 155 0.33 -7.68 -36.51
N PRO A 156 -0.02 -8.77 -37.17
CA PRO A 156 0.32 -8.98 -38.59
C PRO A 156 -0.04 -7.73 -39.42
N SER A 157 0.74 -7.44 -40.45
CA SER A 157 0.52 -6.26 -41.30
C SER A 157 -0.82 -6.27 -42.05
N ASP A 158 -1.39 -7.43 -42.20
CA ASP A 158 -2.69 -7.71 -42.81
C ASP A 158 -3.84 -7.73 -41.81
N PHE A 159 -3.54 -7.51 -40.50
CA PHE A 159 -4.57 -7.44 -39.48
C PHE A 159 -5.43 -6.17 -39.66
N PRO A 160 -6.75 -6.31 -39.72
CA PRO A 160 -7.65 -5.18 -39.97
C PRO A 160 -7.53 -4.10 -38.89
N LYS A 161 -7.35 -2.86 -39.30
CA LYS A 161 -7.24 -1.71 -38.36
C LYS A 161 -8.56 -1.37 -37.64
N ASP A 162 -9.68 -1.72 -38.27
CA ASP A 162 -11.02 -1.52 -37.70
C ASP A 162 -11.74 -2.86 -37.59
N VAL A 163 -11.71 -3.41 -36.38
CA VAL A 163 -12.34 -4.71 -36.09
C VAL A 163 -13.87 -4.65 -36.17
N ASN A 164 -14.46 -3.46 -35.97
CA ASN A 164 -15.91 -3.28 -36.00
C ASN A 164 -16.49 -3.27 -37.40
N ALA A 165 -15.64 -3.03 -38.41
CA ALA A 165 -16.03 -3.06 -39.82
C ALA A 165 -15.98 -4.48 -40.45
N LEU A 166 -15.53 -5.47 -39.69
CA LEU A 166 -15.38 -6.84 -40.15
C LEU A 166 -16.70 -7.62 -40.09
N THR A 167 -16.95 -8.44 -41.08
CA THR A 167 -18.00 -9.45 -41.02
C THR A 167 -17.65 -10.54 -40.00
N LEU A 168 -18.67 -11.22 -39.45
CA LEU A 168 -18.49 -12.29 -38.46
C LEU A 168 -17.45 -13.34 -38.88
N GLN A 169 -17.44 -13.71 -40.19
CA GLN A 169 -16.50 -14.68 -40.73
C GLN A 169 -15.05 -14.17 -40.67
N GLN A 170 -14.84 -12.91 -41.02
CA GLN A 170 -13.53 -12.27 -40.98
C GLN A 170 -13.02 -12.08 -39.55
N GLN A 171 -13.90 -11.84 -38.56
CA GLN A 171 -13.55 -11.77 -37.14
C GLN A 171 -13.08 -13.14 -36.60
N VAL A 172 -13.75 -14.22 -37.02
CA VAL A 172 -13.37 -15.59 -36.64
C VAL A 172 -12.01 -15.97 -37.22
N ASP A 173 -11.76 -15.58 -38.49
CA ASP A 173 -10.49 -15.91 -39.18
C ASP A 173 -9.32 -15.07 -38.61
N ALA A 174 -9.54 -13.82 -38.24
CA ALA A 174 -8.57 -12.98 -37.54
C ALA A 174 -8.24 -13.47 -36.11
N GLY A 175 -9.18 -14.10 -35.42
CA GLY A 175 -8.97 -14.67 -34.10
C GLY A 175 -8.26 -16.04 -34.07
N LYS A 176 -7.98 -16.62 -35.26
CA LYS A 176 -7.26 -17.90 -35.40
C LYS A 176 -5.77 -17.73 -35.76
N GLN A 177 -5.33 -16.51 -36.03
CA GLN A 177 -3.93 -16.18 -36.29
C GLN A 177 -3.22 -15.79 -34.98
#